data_9577fc541e37666806e3306da30a1f46
#
_entry.id   9577fc541e37666806e3306da30a1f46
#
_cell.length_a   1.000
_cell.length_b   1.000
_cell.length_c   1.000
_cell.angle_alpha   90.00
_cell.angle_beta   90.00
_cell.angle_gamma   90.00
#
_symmetry.space_group_name_H-M   'P 1'
#
loop_
_entity.id
_entity.type
_entity.pdbx_description
1 polymer ?
#
loop_
_entity_poly.entity_id
_entity_poly.type
_entity_poly.pdbx_seq_one_letter_code
_entity_poly.pdbx_strand_id
1 'polypeptide(L)'
;MTDMTRSGALRTDRALLVLEDGTVYRGYGYGATGASLGEAVFSTGMTGYQETLTDPSYAGQIVVQTAPHIGNTGVNTTDAESRKIWVAGYVVRDAARVASNWRSERTLDEELIEQGIVGIQGIDTRALTRRLRSSGSMRAGVFSGEHAERPEAELLEEVRASEPMAGRKLADSVSVDTAYTVEPHQFNWFAPPVATIVALDLGIKAMTPQRFAERGVRVHVLPASATLEDIYSYNPDGVFFSNGPGDPATADEQVELLQGVLRKGTPFFGICFGNQLLGRALGFGTYKLLFGHRGINQPVMDKTTGKVEITAQNHGFAVDAPIGDYVTAPNAEFGQVMVSHVGLNDNVVEGLTCKDIPAFSVQYHPEAAAGPHDSAYLFDRFIDLMVATKTAKEA
;
A
#
# COMPACT_ATOMS: atom_id res chain seq x y z
N MET A 1 21.85 32.65 -7.35
CA MET A 1 21.96 32.12 -8.72
C MET A 1 22.33 30.66 -8.56
N THR A 2 21.36 29.82 -8.35
CA THR A 2 21.53 28.36 -8.26
C THR A 2 21.77 27.83 -9.68
N ASP A 3 22.76 27.02 -9.80
CA ASP A 3 23.28 26.46 -11.05
C ASP A 3 22.19 25.63 -11.77
N MET A 4 21.53 26.24 -12.76
CA MET A 4 20.50 25.61 -13.61
C MET A 4 21.09 24.64 -14.66
N THR A 5 22.38 24.26 -14.54
CA THR A 5 23.09 23.51 -15.58
C THR A 5 23.04 21.98 -15.40
N ARG A 6 22.36 21.42 -14.39
CA ARG A 6 22.28 19.95 -14.17
C ARG A 6 20.94 19.30 -14.50
N SER A 7 19.89 20.06 -14.72
CA SER A 7 18.56 19.55 -15.10
C SER A 7 18.53 19.28 -16.60
N GLY A 8 18.47 18.01 -17.02
CA GLY A 8 18.22 17.61 -18.39
C GLY A 8 19.35 16.91 -19.15
N ALA A 9 20.51 16.67 -18.55
CA ALA A 9 21.55 15.85 -19.16
C ALA A 9 21.10 14.37 -19.16
N LEU A 10 21.26 13.69 -20.31
CA LEU A 10 21.10 12.24 -20.38
C LEU A 10 22.14 11.59 -19.46
N ARG A 11 21.68 10.81 -18.47
CA ARG A 11 22.57 9.96 -17.73
C ARG A 11 23.12 8.87 -18.64
N THR A 12 24.42 8.65 -18.58
CA THR A 12 25.14 7.66 -19.38
C THR A 12 25.84 6.62 -18.50
N ASP A 13 25.76 6.78 -17.18
CA ASP A 13 26.27 5.81 -16.23
C ASP A 13 25.52 4.49 -16.35
N ARG A 14 26.27 3.42 -16.49
CA ARG A 14 25.73 2.06 -16.64
C ARG A 14 24.91 1.69 -15.42
N ALA A 15 23.78 1.03 -15.66
CA ALA A 15 22.99 0.38 -14.61
C ALA A 15 22.51 -1.00 -15.07
N LEU A 16 22.34 -1.90 -14.10
CA LEU A 16 21.84 -3.25 -14.28
C LEU A 16 20.66 -3.51 -13.36
N LEU A 17 19.63 -4.14 -13.90
CA LEU A 17 18.60 -4.81 -13.11
C LEU A 17 18.82 -6.31 -13.26
N VAL A 18 19.12 -6.99 -12.16
CA VAL A 18 19.37 -8.43 -12.09
C VAL A 18 18.21 -9.10 -11.36
N LEU A 19 17.61 -10.10 -11.98
CA LEU A 19 16.54 -10.91 -11.39
C LEU A 19 17.11 -12.23 -10.85
N GLU A 20 16.50 -12.80 -9.83
CA GLU A 20 16.95 -14.06 -9.20
C GLU A 20 16.99 -15.27 -10.14
N ASP A 21 16.24 -15.23 -11.25
CA ASP A 21 16.26 -16.26 -12.28
C ASP A 21 17.46 -16.15 -13.24
N GLY A 22 18.33 -15.15 -13.04
CA GLY A 22 19.52 -14.87 -13.85
C GLY A 22 19.28 -13.92 -15.02
N THR A 23 18.05 -13.42 -15.20
CA THR A 23 17.79 -12.42 -16.26
C THR A 23 18.40 -11.08 -15.89
N VAL A 24 19.10 -10.45 -16.83
CA VAL A 24 19.75 -9.14 -16.65
C VAL A 24 19.22 -8.16 -17.69
N TYR A 25 18.69 -7.04 -17.22
CA TYR A 25 18.35 -5.88 -18.04
C TYR A 25 19.44 -4.81 -17.89
N ARG A 26 19.87 -4.26 -19.01
CA ARG A 26 20.93 -3.24 -19.08
C ARG A 26 20.34 -1.91 -19.49
N GLY A 27 20.64 -0.87 -18.72
CA GLY A 27 20.14 0.48 -18.92
C GLY A 27 21.10 1.51 -18.34
N TYR A 28 20.55 2.63 -17.95
CA TYR A 28 21.28 3.76 -17.39
C TYR A 28 20.78 4.10 -15.99
N GLY A 29 21.65 4.66 -15.15
CA GLY A 29 21.30 5.08 -13.81
C GLY A 29 20.13 6.09 -13.80
N TYR A 30 19.32 6.01 -12.77
CA TYR A 30 18.23 6.96 -12.47
C TYR A 30 18.14 7.10 -10.95
N GLY A 31 18.05 8.33 -10.44
CA GLY A 31 18.12 8.59 -9.00
C GLY A 31 19.54 8.42 -8.43
N ALA A 32 19.68 7.87 -7.23
CA ALA A 32 20.96 7.69 -6.55
C ALA A 32 21.83 6.64 -7.23
N THR A 33 23.14 6.77 -7.09
CA THR A 33 24.11 5.76 -7.50
C THR A 33 24.34 4.78 -6.36
N GLY A 34 24.32 3.46 -6.66
CA GLY A 34 24.53 2.45 -5.64
C GLY A 34 23.96 1.08 -6.01
N ALA A 35 23.64 0.31 -5.00
CA ALA A 35 22.95 -0.98 -5.10
C ALA A 35 21.71 -1.00 -4.22
N SER A 36 20.64 -1.62 -4.71
CA SER A 36 19.42 -1.84 -3.95
C SER A 36 18.83 -3.20 -4.26
N LEU A 37 18.38 -3.90 -3.24
CA LEU A 37 17.77 -5.23 -3.32
C LEU A 37 16.31 -5.17 -2.85
N GLY A 38 15.46 -5.98 -3.50
CA GLY A 38 14.05 -6.06 -3.14
C GLY A 38 13.27 -7.03 -4.02
N GLU A 39 11.97 -7.11 -3.81
CA GLU A 39 11.10 -7.86 -4.69
C GLU A 39 10.69 -7.00 -5.90
N ALA A 40 11.00 -7.45 -7.11
CA ALA A 40 10.55 -6.81 -8.34
C ALA A 40 9.04 -7.00 -8.51
N VAL A 41 8.32 -5.89 -8.58
CA VAL A 41 6.88 -5.83 -8.79
C VAL A 41 6.57 -4.79 -9.87
N PHE A 42 5.44 -4.92 -10.58
CA PHE A 42 5.07 -3.93 -11.58
C PHE A 42 3.77 -3.23 -11.21
N SER A 43 3.71 -1.92 -11.50
CA SER A 43 2.51 -1.12 -11.36
C SER A 43 2.02 -0.67 -12.73
N THR A 44 0.70 -0.84 -12.98
CA THR A 44 0.06 -0.45 -14.23
C THR A 44 -0.55 0.95 -14.21
N GLY A 45 -0.36 1.69 -13.13
CA GLY A 45 -0.81 3.08 -13.01
C GLY A 45 -0.21 3.97 -14.09
N MET A 46 -1.06 4.73 -14.79
CA MET A 46 -0.63 5.69 -15.82
C MET A 46 -0.22 7.04 -15.22
N THR A 47 -0.63 7.30 -13.98
CA THR A 47 -0.42 8.53 -13.20
C THR A 47 -0.09 8.17 -11.76
N GLY A 48 0.27 9.16 -10.93
CA GLY A 48 0.45 8.95 -9.50
C GLY A 48 1.74 8.22 -9.13
N TYR A 49 2.83 8.49 -9.83
CA TYR A 49 4.11 7.88 -9.49
C TYR A 49 4.67 8.38 -8.16
N GLN A 50 4.39 9.64 -7.77
CA GLN A 50 4.82 10.18 -6.49
C GLN A 50 4.10 9.49 -5.34
N GLU A 51 2.79 9.31 -5.47
CA GLU A 51 1.96 8.57 -4.52
C GLU A 51 2.41 7.10 -4.43
N THR A 52 2.72 6.46 -5.56
CA THR A 52 3.29 5.11 -5.59
C THR A 52 4.62 5.01 -4.83
N LEU A 53 5.54 5.95 -5.07
CA LEU A 53 6.86 5.96 -4.45
C LEU A 53 6.80 6.18 -2.93
N THR A 54 5.86 6.99 -2.48
CA THR A 54 5.68 7.38 -1.08
C THR A 54 4.68 6.52 -0.31
N ASP A 55 4.03 5.54 -0.96
CA ASP A 55 3.16 4.55 -0.30
C ASP A 55 4.01 3.54 0.50
N PRO A 56 3.88 3.51 1.85
CA PRO A 56 4.64 2.59 2.70
C PRO A 56 4.44 1.11 2.35
N SER A 57 3.33 0.74 1.73
CA SER A 57 3.05 -0.64 1.30
C SER A 57 4.04 -1.18 0.26
N TYR A 58 4.83 -0.30 -0.39
CA TYR A 58 5.92 -0.72 -1.29
C TYR A 58 7.27 -0.93 -0.59
N ALA A 59 7.37 -0.83 0.72
CA ALA A 59 8.64 -1.04 1.42
C ALA A 59 9.22 -2.44 1.10
N GLY A 60 10.51 -2.45 0.76
CA GLY A 60 11.22 -3.67 0.34
C GLY A 60 10.94 -4.14 -1.10
N GLN A 61 10.24 -3.33 -1.92
CA GLN A 61 9.93 -3.66 -3.31
C GLN A 61 10.67 -2.75 -4.29
N ILE A 62 11.14 -3.32 -5.40
CA ILE A 62 11.64 -2.61 -6.57
C ILE A 62 10.47 -2.46 -7.53
N VAL A 63 9.99 -1.24 -7.71
CA VAL A 63 8.78 -0.96 -8.48
C VAL A 63 9.12 -0.71 -9.96
N VAL A 64 8.52 -1.51 -10.83
CA VAL A 64 8.60 -1.36 -12.28
C VAL A 64 7.35 -0.60 -12.75
N GLN A 65 7.55 0.63 -13.22
CA GLN A 65 6.46 1.43 -13.76
C GLN A 65 6.21 1.06 -15.22
N THR A 66 4.97 0.64 -15.55
CA THR A 66 4.65 0.22 -16.92
C THR A 66 4.34 1.39 -17.85
N ALA A 67 3.94 2.54 -17.30
CA ALA A 67 3.81 3.78 -18.09
C ALA A 67 5.15 4.12 -18.73
N PRO A 68 5.18 4.39 -20.05
CA PRO A 68 6.46 4.46 -20.77
C PRO A 68 7.29 5.71 -20.46
N HIS A 69 6.68 6.78 -19.95
CA HIS A 69 7.33 8.05 -19.66
C HIS A 69 6.98 8.52 -18.25
N ILE A 70 8.00 8.66 -17.39
CA ILE A 70 7.85 8.92 -15.96
C ILE A 70 8.65 10.15 -15.54
N GLY A 71 8.10 10.95 -14.61
CA GLY A 71 8.73 12.15 -14.07
C GLY A 71 8.29 13.46 -14.74
N ASN A 72 7.40 13.39 -15.72
CA ASN A 72 6.95 14.55 -16.50
C ASN A 72 6.16 15.58 -15.69
N THR A 73 5.54 15.21 -14.58
CA THR A 73 4.83 16.13 -13.69
C THR A 73 5.71 16.67 -12.54
N GLY A 74 6.95 16.20 -12.43
CA GLY A 74 7.82 16.51 -11.30
C GLY A 74 7.32 15.92 -9.99
N VAL A 75 7.78 16.47 -8.88
CA VAL A 75 7.31 16.16 -7.52
C VAL A 75 6.97 17.46 -6.79
N ASN A 76 6.11 17.34 -5.77
CA ASN A 76 5.67 18.47 -4.94
C ASN A 76 5.42 17.99 -3.50
N THR A 77 5.18 18.93 -2.59
CA THR A 77 5.01 18.67 -1.16
C THR A 77 3.60 18.18 -0.78
N THR A 78 2.63 18.19 -1.70
CA THR A 78 1.21 17.89 -1.39
C THR A 78 0.74 16.53 -1.86
N ASP A 79 1.42 15.89 -2.82
CA ASP A 79 1.00 14.61 -3.42
C ASP A 79 1.68 13.39 -2.76
N ALA A 80 2.48 13.60 -1.71
CA ALA A 80 3.12 12.52 -1.00
C ALA A 80 2.11 11.80 -0.08
N GLU A 81 2.09 10.47 -0.12
CA GLU A 81 1.25 9.62 0.73
C GLU A 81 1.85 9.37 2.13
N SER A 82 3.12 9.75 2.32
CA SER A 82 3.80 9.65 3.62
C SER A 82 5.08 10.49 3.64
N ARG A 83 5.83 10.39 4.75
CA ARG A 83 7.01 11.22 5.06
C ARG A 83 8.22 11.07 4.13
N LYS A 84 8.30 9.99 3.32
CA LYS A 84 9.45 9.69 2.44
C LYS A 84 9.09 8.70 1.34
N ILE A 85 10.02 8.46 0.43
CA ILE A 85 9.97 7.34 -0.51
C ILE A 85 10.29 6.04 0.22
N TRP A 86 9.49 4.99 -0.03
CA TRP A 86 9.62 3.68 0.60
C TRP A 86 10.07 2.56 -0.33
N VAL A 87 9.94 2.75 -1.65
CA VAL A 87 10.39 1.74 -2.60
C VAL A 87 11.87 1.47 -2.41
N ALA A 88 12.29 0.20 -2.50
CA ALA A 88 13.70 -0.17 -2.44
C ALA A 88 14.44 0.30 -3.69
N GLY A 89 13.80 0.27 -4.86
CA GLY A 89 14.37 0.74 -6.11
C GLY A 89 13.28 1.08 -7.12
N TYR A 90 13.66 1.80 -8.18
CA TYR A 90 12.71 2.27 -9.18
C TYR A 90 13.15 1.98 -10.59
N VAL A 91 12.25 1.42 -11.40
CA VAL A 91 12.54 0.94 -12.75
C VAL A 91 11.59 1.59 -13.74
N VAL A 92 12.13 2.33 -14.70
CA VAL A 92 11.35 3.04 -15.72
C VAL A 92 11.90 2.77 -17.11
N ARG A 93 11.03 2.92 -18.12
CA ARG A 93 11.47 2.86 -19.52
C ARG A 93 12.17 4.15 -19.92
N ASP A 94 11.52 5.27 -19.69
CA ASP A 94 11.98 6.59 -20.15
C ASP A 94 11.71 7.64 -19.07
N ALA A 95 12.78 8.17 -18.50
CA ALA A 95 12.71 9.22 -17.50
C ALA A 95 12.56 10.60 -18.16
N ALA A 96 11.61 11.40 -17.70
CA ALA A 96 11.42 12.76 -18.16
C ALA A 96 12.65 13.61 -17.82
N ARG A 97 13.20 14.30 -18.82
CA ARG A 97 14.35 15.20 -18.64
C ARG A 97 13.96 16.53 -17.99
N VAL A 98 12.71 16.91 -18.16
CA VAL A 98 12.16 18.18 -17.68
C VAL A 98 10.77 17.91 -17.12
N ALA A 99 10.53 18.37 -15.90
CA ALA A 99 9.19 18.42 -15.35
C ALA A 99 8.42 19.59 -15.99
N SER A 100 7.24 19.30 -16.54
CA SER A 100 6.40 20.28 -17.24
C SER A 100 5.02 20.34 -16.60
N ASN A 101 4.97 20.76 -15.34
CA ASN A 101 3.73 20.93 -14.59
C ASN A 101 3.86 22.15 -13.66
N TRP A 102 2.79 22.95 -13.55
CA TRP A 102 2.79 24.15 -12.71
C TRP A 102 2.93 23.84 -11.20
N ARG A 103 2.63 22.63 -10.77
CA ARG A 103 2.78 22.16 -9.38
C ARG A 103 4.16 21.58 -9.10
N SER A 104 5.03 21.44 -10.11
CA SER A 104 6.36 20.86 -9.93
C SER A 104 7.23 21.80 -9.11
N GLU A 105 7.77 21.30 -8.02
CA GLU A 105 8.76 21.97 -7.17
C GLU A 105 10.18 21.53 -7.50
N ARG A 106 10.33 20.27 -7.97
CA ARG A 106 11.61 19.69 -8.41
C ARG A 106 11.35 18.50 -9.35
N THR A 107 12.42 17.99 -9.96
CA THR A 107 12.34 16.80 -10.81
C THR A 107 12.29 15.53 -9.96
N LEU A 108 11.77 14.45 -10.55
CA LEU A 108 11.77 13.15 -9.88
C LEU A 108 13.18 12.60 -9.69
N ASP A 109 14.11 12.84 -10.62
CA ASP A 109 15.52 12.42 -10.47
C ASP A 109 16.18 13.07 -9.25
N GLU A 110 15.97 14.38 -9.06
CA GLU A 110 16.47 15.09 -7.87
C GLU A 110 15.89 14.52 -6.58
N GLU A 111 14.60 14.20 -6.55
CA GLU A 111 13.95 13.60 -5.39
C GLU A 111 14.50 12.21 -5.06
N LEU A 112 14.69 11.36 -6.07
CA LEU A 112 15.27 10.03 -5.89
C LEU A 112 16.72 10.12 -5.38
N ILE A 113 17.51 11.07 -5.89
CA ILE A 113 18.90 11.32 -5.43
C ILE A 113 18.90 11.75 -3.96
N GLU A 114 18.06 12.73 -3.62
CA GLU A 114 18.00 13.28 -2.26
C GLU A 114 17.63 12.22 -1.23
N GLN A 115 16.72 11.31 -1.59
CA GLN A 115 16.29 10.23 -0.71
C GLN A 115 17.10 8.93 -0.86
N GLY A 116 18.15 8.91 -1.66
CA GLY A 116 19.06 7.77 -1.81
C GLY A 116 18.44 6.57 -2.54
N ILE A 117 17.43 6.79 -3.38
CA ILE A 117 16.74 5.72 -4.12
C ILE A 117 17.48 5.40 -5.41
N VAL A 118 17.95 4.17 -5.52
CA VAL A 118 18.64 3.66 -6.72
C VAL A 118 17.61 3.25 -7.77
N GLY A 119 17.77 3.75 -8.99
CA GLY A 119 16.88 3.43 -10.09
C GLY A 119 17.62 3.10 -11.39
N ILE A 120 16.86 2.60 -12.36
CA ILE A 120 17.32 2.28 -13.71
C ILE A 120 16.29 2.74 -14.74
N GLN A 121 16.79 3.32 -15.83
CA GLN A 121 16.00 3.73 -16.99
C GLN A 121 16.57 3.11 -18.29
N GLY A 122 15.80 3.22 -19.36
CA GLY A 122 16.23 2.76 -20.71
C GLY A 122 16.05 1.27 -20.95
N ILE A 123 15.35 0.55 -20.08
CA ILE A 123 15.11 -0.88 -20.23
C ILE A 123 13.74 -1.17 -20.86
N ASP A 124 13.55 -2.37 -21.37
CA ASP A 124 12.25 -2.85 -21.87
C ASP A 124 11.35 -3.27 -20.68
N THR A 125 10.64 -2.29 -20.10
CA THR A 125 9.70 -2.52 -18.99
C THR A 125 8.51 -3.39 -19.40
N ARG A 126 8.14 -3.43 -20.69
CA ARG A 126 7.10 -4.33 -21.19
C ARG A 126 7.55 -5.80 -21.15
N ALA A 127 8.77 -6.10 -21.62
CA ALA A 127 9.33 -7.45 -21.53
C ALA A 127 9.47 -7.90 -20.08
N LEU A 128 9.95 -7.01 -19.20
CA LEU A 128 10.07 -7.26 -17.77
C LEU A 128 8.70 -7.54 -17.13
N THR A 129 7.70 -6.70 -17.40
CA THR A 129 6.32 -6.89 -16.89
C THR A 129 5.74 -8.23 -17.33
N ARG A 130 5.90 -8.61 -18.60
CA ARG A 130 5.44 -9.92 -19.09
C ARG A 130 6.11 -11.08 -18.37
N ARG A 131 7.42 -10.94 -18.05
CA ARG A 131 8.17 -11.95 -17.32
C ARG A 131 7.63 -12.09 -15.89
N LEU A 132 7.51 -10.98 -15.16
CA LEU A 132 6.98 -10.98 -13.79
C LEU A 132 5.53 -11.50 -13.74
N ARG A 133 4.72 -11.20 -14.75
CA ARG A 133 3.35 -11.73 -14.85
C ARG A 133 3.33 -13.26 -15.02
N SER A 134 4.26 -13.81 -15.79
CA SER A 134 4.29 -15.25 -16.12
C SER A 134 5.02 -16.08 -15.06
N SER A 135 6.09 -15.54 -14.47
CA SER A 135 6.97 -16.27 -13.54
C SER A 135 6.75 -15.88 -12.07
N GLY A 136 5.97 -14.83 -11.83
CA GLY A 136 5.73 -14.27 -10.50
C GLY A 136 6.65 -13.11 -10.16
N SER A 137 6.27 -12.36 -9.12
CA SER A 137 7.15 -11.41 -8.45
C SER A 137 8.34 -12.16 -7.86
N MET A 138 9.54 -11.61 -8.00
CA MET A 138 10.77 -12.30 -7.62
C MET A 138 11.80 -11.33 -7.07
N ARG A 139 12.80 -11.84 -6.35
CA ARG A 139 13.92 -11.02 -5.86
C ARG A 139 14.68 -10.41 -7.02
N ALA A 140 15.12 -9.18 -6.84
CA ALA A 140 15.87 -8.43 -7.83
C ALA A 140 16.85 -7.47 -7.17
N GLY A 141 17.82 -7.00 -7.95
CA GLY A 141 18.74 -5.94 -7.55
C GLY A 141 18.89 -4.91 -8.66
N VAL A 142 18.89 -3.64 -8.29
CA VAL A 142 19.28 -2.52 -9.16
C VAL A 142 20.68 -2.09 -8.75
N PHE A 143 21.59 -2.08 -9.70
CA PHE A 143 23.01 -1.74 -9.51
C PHE A 143 23.38 -0.63 -10.49
N SER A 144 24.01 0.45 -10.02
CA SER A 144 24.44 1.58 -10.85
C SER A 144 25.84 2.08 -10.46
N GLY A 145 26.50 2.81 -11.37
CA GLY A 145 27.87 3.28 -11.19
C GLY A 145 28.84 2.12 -10.99
N GLU A 146 29.76 2.21 -10.04
CA GLU A 146 30.78 1.19 -9.76
C GLU A 146 30.16 -0.18 -9.42
N HIS A 147 28.98 -0.23 -8.83
CA HIS A 147 28.27 -1.47 -8.53
C HIS A 147 27.86 -2.22 -9.80
N ALA A 148 27.57 -1.53 -10.90
CA ALA A 148 27.22 -2.13 -12.17
C ALA A 148 28.43 -2.67 -12.97
N GLU A 149 29.65 -2.36 -12.54
CA GLU A 149 30.90 -2.87 -13.17
C GLU A 149 31.32 -4.24 -12.62
N ARG A 150 30.72 -4.70 -11.55
CA ARG A 150 30.95 -6.01 -10.96
C ARG A 150 30.52 -7.14 -11.90
N PRO A 151 31.11 -8.35 -11.81
CA PRO A 151 30.68 -9.51 -12.57
C PRO A 151 29.18 -9.82 -12.32
N GLU A 152 28.41 -10.05 -13.39
CA GLU A 152 26.96 -10.34 -13.28
C GLU A 152 26.68 -11.59 -12.42
N ALA A 153 27.59 -12.55 -12.39
CA ALA A 153 27.48 -13.74 -11.54
C ALA A 153 27.49 -13.38 -10.04
N GLU A 154 28.34 -12.43 -9.62
CA GLU A 154 28.37 -11.96 -8.23
C GLU A 154 27.10 -11.20 -7.86
N LEU A 155 26.62 -10.35 -8.77
CA LEU A 155 25.36 -9.61 -8.56
C LEU A 155 24.18 -10.56 -8.44
N LEU A 156 24.13 -11.63 -9.24
CA LEU A 156 23.11 -12.66 -9.17
C LEU A 156 23.14 -13.40 -7.83
N GLU A 157 24.31 -13.76 -7.34
CA GLU A 157 24.43 -14.41 -6.03
C GLU A 157 23.97 -13.49 -4.89
N GLU A 158 24.26 -12.19 -4.97
CA GLU A 158 23.78 -11.18 -4.01
C GLU A 158 22.24 -11.08 -4.03
N VAL A 159 21.63 -11.07 -5.22
CA VAL A 159 20.17 -11.09 -5.37
C VAL A 159 19.57 -12.37 -4.76
N ARG A 160 20.17 -13.53 -5.03
CA ARG A 160 19.71 -14.83 -4.51
C ARG A 160 19.88 -14.98 -3.00
N ALA A 161 20.86 -14.29 -2.43
CA ALA A 161 21.09 -14.28 -0.99
C ALA A 161 20.16 -13.32 -0.24
N SER A 162 19.46 -12.41 -0.94
CA SER A 162 18.55 -11.46 -0.31
C SER A 162 17.28 -12.16 0.23
N GLU A 163 16.65 -11.53 1.22
CA GLU A 163 15.44 -12.07 1.83
C GLU A 163 14.24 -12.00 0.88
N PRO A 164 13.45 -13.07 0.75
CA PRO A 164 12.19 -13.04 0.01
C PRO A 164 11.15 -12.20 0.76
N MET A 165 10.11 -11.69 0.07
CA MET A 165 9.02 -10.93 0.70
C MET A 165 8.19 -11.81 1.65
N ALA A 166 7.99 -13.07 1.32
CA ALA A 166 7.33 -14.03 2.21
C ALA A 166 8.13 -14.20 3.51
N GLY A 167 7.46 -14.09 4.66
CA GLY A 167 8.06 -14.16 5.99
C GLY A 167 8.67 -12.84 6.50
N ARG A 168 8.60 -11.73 5.74
CA ARG A 168 9.13 -10.42 6.21
C ARG A 168 8.10 -9.66 7.04
N LYS A 169 8.49 -9.29 8.26
CA LYS A 169 7.75 -8.39 9.15
C LYS A 169 8.18 -6.95 8.86
N LEU A 170 7.40 -6.19 8.11
CA LEU A 170 7.77 -4.84 7.66
C LEU A 170 6.88 -3.73 8.22
N ALA A 171 5.66 -4.03 8.69
CA ALA A 171 4.72 -3.04 9.18
C ALA A 171 5.30 -2.15 10.29
N ASP A 172 6.05 -2.73 11.22
CA ASP A 172 6.67 -1.99 12.33
C ASP A 172 7.72 -0.97 11.84
N SER A 173 8.38 -1.24 10.71
CA SER A 173 9.44 -0.37 10.16
C SER A 173 8.93 0.87 9.45
N VAL A 174 7.66 0.87 9.06
CA VAL A 174 7.01 1.96 8.32
C VAL A 174 6.07 2.79 9.19
N SER A 175 5.65 2.25 10.32
CA SER A 175 4.76 2.88 11.28
C SER A 175 5.38 4.16 11.88
N VAL A 176 4.53 5.03 12.42
CA VAL A 176 4.96 6.19 13.19
C VAL A 176 5.53 5.78 14.54
N ASP A 177 6.49 6.57 15.06
CA ASP A 177 7.06 6.34 16.38
C ASP A 177 6.20 6.93 17.50
N THR A 178 5.39 7.95 17.16
CA THR A 178 4.59 8.72 18.13
C THR A 178 3.17 8.91 17.61
N ALA A 179 2.19 8.68 18.46
CA ALA A 179 0.79 8.91 18.15
C ALA A 179 0.52 10.38 17.79
N TYR A 180 -0.39 10.59 16.84
CA TYR A 180 -0.86 11.91 16.45
C TYR A 180 -2.37 11.91 16.21
N THR A 181 -2.95 13.13 16.14
CA THR A 181 -4.39 13.30 15.91
C THR A 181 -4.64 14.16 14.69
N VAL A 182 -5.59 13.72 13.87
CA VAL A 182 -6.13 14.50 12.75
C VAL A 182 -7.53 14.95 13.12
N GLU A 183 -7.70 16.27 13.18
CA GLU A 183 -8.96 16.90 13.62
C GLU A 183 -9.82 17.30 12.41
N PRO A 184 -11.14 17.12 12.47
CA PRO A 184 -12.04 17.46 11.36
C PRO A 184 -11.98 18.95 10.93
N HIS A 185 -11.73 19.87 11.87
CA HIS A 185 -11.65 21.30 11.54
C HIS A 185 -10.51 21.65 10.58
N GLN A 186 -9.46 20.83 10.50
CA GLN A 186 -8.38 20.98 9.53
C GLN A 186 -8.86 20.79 8.08
N PHE A 187 -10.05 20.18 7.90
CA PHE A 187 -10.69 19.89 6.62
C PHE A 187 -12.05 20.57 6.48
N ASN A 188 -12.20 21.77 7.05
CA ASN A 188 -13.39 22.64 6.97
C ASN A 188 -14.63 22.09 7.68
N TRP A 189 -14.49 21.16 8.62
CA TRP A 189 -15.56 20.68 9.48
C TRP A 189 -15.50 21.40 10.82
N PHE A 190 -16.39 22.39 11.05
CA PHE A 190 -16.38 23.23 12.26
C PHE A 190 -17.43 22.82 13.31
N ALA A 191 -18.24 21.80 13.03
CA ALA A 191 -19.13 21.19 14.02
C ALA A 191 -18.33 20.26 14.95
N PRO A 192 -18.89 19.86 16.12
CA PRO A 192 -18.30 18.79 16.91
C PRO A 192 -18.10 17.52 16.08
N PRO A 193 -17.05 16.72 16.36
CA PRO A 193 -16.84 15.45 15.67
C PRO A 193 -18.08 14.55 15.74
N VAL A 194 -18.42 13.93 14.60
CA VAL A 194 -19.54 12.97 14.53
C VAL A 194 -19.16 11.64 15.17
N ALA A 195 -17.88 11.29 15.14
CA ALA A 195 -17.30 10.11 15.75
C ALA A 195 -15.81 10.32 16.03
N THR A 196 -15.27 9.49 16.90
CA THR A 196 -13.83 9.38 17.16
C THR A 196 -13.36 7.96 16.82
N ILE A 197 -12.31 7.82 16.01
CA ILE A 197 -11.71 6.53 15.71
C ILE A 197 -10.26 6.49 16.16
N VAL A 198 -9.80 5.28 16.48
CA VAL A 198 -8.38 4.96 16.60
C VAL A 198 -7.96 4.20 15.35
N ALA A 199 -6.95 4.70 14.65
CA ALA A 199 -6.32 4.08 13.50
C ALA A 199 -4.98 3.48 13.92
N LEU A 200 -4.78 2.18 13.70
CA LEU A 200 -3.48 1.54 13.88
C LEU A 200 -2.65 1.76 12.61
N ASP A 201 -1.50 2.40 12.76
CA ASP A 201 -0.58 2.67 11.66
C ASP A 201 0.32 1.46 11.38
N LEU A 202 -0.02 0.74 10.33
CA LEU A 202 0.76 -0.37 9.78
C LEU A 202 1.51 0.03 8.51
N GLY A 203 1.47 1.32 8.16
CA GLY A 203 1.93 1.95 6.93
C GLY A 203 0.84 2.83 6.32
N ILE A 204 0.14 3.59 7.17
CA ILE A 204 -1.01 4.40 6.78
C ILE A 204 -0.63 5.46 5.76
N LYS A 205 -1.45 5.62 4.73
CA LYS A 205 -1.33 6.72 3.78
C LYS A 205 -1.97 7.99 4.34
N ALA A 206 -1.38 9.14 4.02
CA ALA A 206 -1.84 10.45 4.50
C ALA A 206 -3.31 10.74 4.15
N MET A 207 -3.76 10.27 2.99
CA MET A 207 -5.15 10.45 2.56
C MET A 207 -6.15 9.71 3.45
N THR A 208 -5.80 8.59 4.09
CA THR A 208 -6.74 7.81 4.89
C THR A 208 -7.33 8.58 6.08
N PRO A 209 -6.53 9.13 7.02
CA PRO A 209 -7.08 9.92 8.11
C PRO A 209 -7.73 11.22 7.61
N GLN A 210 -7.27 11.79 6.49
CA GLN A 210 -7.90 12.95 5.87
C GLN A 210 -9.32 12.62 5.40
N ARG A 211 -9.54 11.48 4.71
CA ARG A 211 -10.88 11.06 4.25
C ARG A 211 -11.89 10.90 5.39
N PHE A 212 -11.44 10.42 6.54
CA PHE A 212 -12.26 10.40 7.74
C PHE A 212 -12.53 11.81 8.29
N ALA A 213 -11.49 12.64 8.39
CA ALA A 213 -11.61 14.00 8.92
C ALA A 213 -12.50 14.91 8.07
N GLU A 214 -12.45 14.78 6.73
CA GLU A 214 -13.37 15.47 5.79
C GLU A 214 -14.85 15.14 6.07
N ARG A 215 -15.13 14.00 6.69
CA ARG A 215 -16.47 13.52 7.08
C ARG A 215 -16.82 13.80 8.54
N GLY A 216 -16.05 14.62 9.22
CA GLY A 216 -16.29 15.02 10.59
C GLY A 216 -15.81 14.02 11.64
N VAL A 217 -14.96 13.04 11.29
CA VAL A 217 -14.42 12.06 12.22
C VAL A 217 -13.07 12.53 12.75
N ARG A 218 -12.91 12.50 14.09
CA ARG A 218 -11.59 12.66 14.72
C ARG A 218 -10.82 11.35 14.62
N VAL A 219 -9.56 11.42 14.19
CA VAL A 219 -8.71 10.24 13.99
C VAL A 219 -7.48 10.32 14.89
N HIS A 220 -7.36 9.40 15.84
CA HIS A 220 -6.13 9.17 16.59
C HIS A 220 -5.33 8.08 15.91
N VAL A 221 -4.18 8.42 15.36
CA VAL A 221 -3.29 7.46 14.69
C VAL A 221 -2.25 6.98 15.70
N LEU A 222 -2.22 5.69 15.96
CA LEU A 222 -1.32 5.05 16.93
C LEU A 222 -0.27 4.19 16.19
N PRO A 223 0.93 4.03 16.78
CA PRO A 223 1.96 3.12 16.28
C PRO A 223 1.47 1.67 16.16
N ALA A 224 2.11 0.87 15.30
CA ALA A 224 1.85 -0.57 15.16
C ALA A 224 2.02 -1.36 16.47
N SER A 225 2.82 -0.83 17.41
CA SER A 225 3.08 -1.41 18.74
C SER A 225 2.02 -1.06 19.80
N ALA A 226 0.97 -0.31 19.44
CA ALA A 226 -0.07 0.08 20.41
C ALA A 226 -0.81 -1.14 20.94
N THR A 227 -1.10 -1.10 22.25
CA THR A 227 -1.84 -2.14 22.96
C THR A 227 -3.35 -1.89 22.91
N LEU A 228 -4.11 -2.90 23.32
CA LEU A 228 -5.57 -2.76 23.46
C LEU A 228 -5.94 -1.64 24.46
N GLU A 229 -5.16 -1.47 25.54
CA GLU A 229 -5.34 -0.41 26.52
C GLU A 229 -5.11 0.97 25.89
N ASP A 230 -4.05 1.12 25.09
CA ASP A 230 -3.77 2.36 24.38
C ASP A 230 -4.93 2.75 23.45
N ILE A 231 -5.47 1.79 22.67
CA ILE A 231 -6.63 2.02 21.80
C ILE A 231 -7.82 2.55 22.60
N TYR A 232 -8.17 1.88 23.69
CA TYR A 232 -9.37 2.24 24.47
C TYR A 232 -9.18 3.43 25.40
N SER A 233 -7.95 3.91 25.62
CA SER A 233 -7.69 5.17 26.35
C SER A 233 -8.32 6.38 25.66
N TYR A 234 -8.53 6.30 24.34
CA TYR A 234 -9.18 7.34 23.53
C TYR A 234 -10.70 7.23 23.45
N ASN A 235 -11.32 6.22 24.09
CA ASN A 235 -12.76 5.93 24.02
C ASN A 235 -13.33 5.95 22.58
N PRO A 236 -12.77 5.15 21.65
CA PRO A 236 -13.14 5.22 20.24
C PRO A 236 -14.57 4.70 19.98
N ASP A 237 -15.28 5.35 19.07
CA ASP A 237 -16.52 4.86 18.49
C ASP A 237 -16.27 3.73 17.46
N GLY A 238 -15.07 3.67 16.88
CA GLY A 238 -14.62 2.64 15.96
C GLY A 238 -13.10 2.50 15.91
N VAL A 239 -12.61 1.36 15.39
CA VAL A 239 -11.19 1.06 15.22
C VAL A 239 -10.91 0.78 13.75
N PHE A 240 -9.82 1.34 13.25
CA PHE A 240 -9.38 1.20 11.87
C PHE A 240 -7.97 0.60 11.82
N PHE A 241 -7.76 -0.42 10.98
CA PHE A 241 -6.40 -0.92 10.68
C PHE A 241 -6.02 -0.57 9.25
N SER A 242 -4.86 0.06 9.11
CA SER A 242 -4.41 0.61 7.84
C SER A 242 -3.84 -0.44 6.89
N ASN A 243 -3.52 0.01 5.68
CA ASN A 243 -2.63 -0.66 4.75
C ASN A 243 -1.22 -0.79 5.34
N GLY A 244 -0.38 -1.63 4.72
CA GLY A 244 0.99 -1.83 5.13
C GLY A 244 1.74 -2.86 4.29
N PRO A 245 3.08 -2.91 4.43
CA PRO A 245 3.94 -3.84 3.72
C PRO A 245 4.16 -5.14 4.50
N GLY A 246 4.75 -6.11 3.80
CA GLY A 246 5.21 -7.36 4.38
C GLY A 246 4.22 -8.50 4.24
N ASP A 247 4.55 -9.60 4.93
CA ASP A 247 3.74 -10.81 4.93
C ASP A 247 2.76 -10.78 6.11
N PRO A 248 1.44 -10.79 5.87
CA PRO A 248 0.46 -10.81 6.96
C PRO A 248 0.61 -12.02 7.90
N ALA A 249 1.21 -13.11 7.45
CA ALA A 249 1.47 -14.28 8.29
C ALA A 249 2.42 -13.99 9.46
N THR A 250 3.17 -12.89 9.43
CA THR A 250 4.10 -12.48 10.50
C THR A 250 3.51 -11.55 11.54
N ALA A 251 2.26 -11.14 11.39
CA ALA A 251 1.61 -10.10 12.20
C ALA A 251 0.70 -10.68 13.30
N ASP A 252 1.17 -11.70 14.05
CA ASP A 252 0.38 -12.37 15.09
C ASP A 252 -0.06 -11.41 16.20
N GLU A 253 0.82 -10.50 16.63
CA GLU A 253 0.51 -9.49 17.66
C GLU A 253 -0.65 -8.57 17.24
N GLN A 254 -0.67 -8.13 15.97
CA GLN A 254 -1.74 -7.29 15.45
C GLN A 254 -3.04 -8.09 15.25
N VAL A 255 -2.95 -9.37 14.94
CA VAL A 255 -4.13 -10.27 14.86
C VAL A 255 -4.74 -10.46 16.26
N GLU A 256 -3.95 -10.71 17.30
CA GLU A 256 -4.43 -10.82 18.67
C GLU A 256 -5.06 -9.51 19.16
N LEU A 257 -4.43 -8.38 18.86
CA LEU A 257 -4.96 -7.05 19.14
C LEU A 257 -6.33 -6.85 18.49
N LEU A 258 -6.45 -7.19 17.21
CA LEU A 258 -7.72 -7.10 16.47
C LEU A 258 -8.78 -8.01 17.09
N GLN A 259 -8.47 -9.25 17.44
CA GLN A 259 -9.41 -10.14 18.12
C GLN A 259 -9.92 -9.53 19.43
N GLY A 260 -9.05 -8.84 20.19
CA GLY A 260 -9.44 -8.06 21.36
C GLY A 260 -10.45 -6.97 21.05
N VAL A 261 -10.27 -6.24 19.95
CA VAL A 261 -11.22 -5.22 19.46
C VAL A 261 -12.56 -5.84 19.07
N LEU A 262 -12.54 -6.93 18.32
CA LEU A 262 -13.75 -7.64 17.86
C LEU A 262 -14.58 -8.19 19.03
N ARG A 263 -13.93 -8.78 20.07
CA ARG A 263 -14.60 -9.26 21.30
C ARG A 263 -15.31 -8.16 22.07
N LYS A 264 -14.83 -6.93 21.98
CA LYS A 264 -15.49 -5.78 22.61
C LYS A 264 -16.69 -5.26 21.81
N GLY A 265 -16.94 -5.81 20.61
CA GLY A 265 -18.04 -5.37 19.74
C GLY A 265 -17.86 -3.92 19.28
N THR A 266 -16.63 -3.46 19.15
CA THR A 266 -16.31 -2.14 18.62
C THR A 266 -16.35 -2.21 17.08
N PRO A 267 -17.01 -1.28 16.39
CA PRO A 267 -16.99 -1.17 14.95
C PRO A 267 -15.56 -1.20 14.38
N PHE A 268 -15.35 -2.05 13.39
CA PHE A 268 -14.03 -2.24 12.77
C PHE A 268 -14.10 -2.07 11.25
N PHE A 269 -13.12 -1.36 10.72
CA PHE A 269 -12.83 -1.28 9.29
C PHE A 269 -11.35 -1.53 9.03
N GLY A 270 -11.02 -2.36 8.03
CA GLY A 270 -9.64 -2.66 7.62
C GLY A 270 -9.42 -2.45 6.14
N ILE A 271 -8.31 -1.82 5.77
CA ILE A 271 -7.89 -1.61 4.38
C ILE A 271 -6.60 -2.38 4.10
N CYS A 272 -6.56 -3.12 2.99
CA CYS A 272 -5.39 -3.82 2.44
C CYS A 272 -4.77 -4.78 3.48
N PHE A 273 -3.70 -4.40 4.18
CA PHE A 273 -3.13 -5.21 5.26
C PHE A 273 -4.15 -5.42 6.38
N GLY A 274 -4.96 -4.39 6.71
CA GLY A 274 -6.07 -4.50 7.65
C GLY A 274 -7.15 -5.51 7.24
N ASN A 275 -7.42 -5.69 5.95
CA ASN A 275 -8.28 -6.77 5.44
C ASN A 275 -7.67 -8.15 5.67
N GLN A 276 -6.38 -8.29 5.41
CA GLN A 276 -5.66 -9.56 5.62
C GLN A 276 -5.62 -9.93 7.11
N LEU A 277 -5.44 -8.95 7.99
CA LEU A 277 -5.49 -9.15 9.44
C LEU A 277 -6.90 -9.52 9.93
N LEU A 278 -7.96 -8.92 9.36
CA LEU A 278 -9.33 -9.36 9.67
C LEU A 278 -9.53 -10.81 9.24
N GLY A 279 -9.12 -11.19 8.03
CA GLY A 279 -9.18 -12.58 7.58
C GLY A 279 -8.50 -13.53 8.55
N ARG A 280 -7.28 -13.21 9.01
CA ARG A 280 -6.54 -13.99 9.99
C ARG A 280 -7.21 -14.03 11.37
N ALA A 281 -7.74 -12.91 11.85
CA ALA A 281 -8.45 -12.83 13.13
C ALA A 281 -9.68 -13.75 13.14
N LEU A 282 -10.37 -13.85 12.00
CA LEU A 282 -11.49 -14.76 11.77
C LEU A 282 -11.07 -16.23 11.58
N GLY A 283 -9.76 -16.49 11.50
CA GLY A 283 -9.18 -17.83 11.37
C GLY A 283 -8.94 -18.30 9.95
N PHE A 284 -9.11 -17.46 8.93
CA PHE A 284 -8.72 -17.79 7.56
C PHE A 284 -7.21 -17.70 7.36
N GLY A 285 -6.71 -18.42 6.36
CA GLY A 285 -5.34 -18.29 5.88
C GLY A 285 -5.14 -17.07 5.00
N THR A 286 -3.86 -16.76 4.73
CA THR A 286 -3.44 -15.84 3.68
C THR A 286 -2.44 -16.54 2.77
N TYR A 287 -2.38 -16.11 1.52
CA TYR A 287 -1.45 -16.67 0.54
C TYR A 287 -0.83 -15.58 -0.32
N LYS A 288 0.36 -15.86 -0.84
CA LYS A 288 1.05 -14.94 -1.75
C LYS A 288 0.51 -15.12 -3.17
N LEU A 289 0.09 -14.02 -3.78
CA LEU A 289 -0.29 -13.97 -5.20
C LEU A 289 0.95 -14.13 -6.08
N LEU A 290 0.77 -14.69 -7.28
CA LEU A 290 1.86 -14.92 -8.22
C LEU A 290 2.62 -13.63 -8.54
N PHE A 291 1.90 -12.55 -8.88
CA PHE A 291 2.51 -11.23 -9.18
C PHE A 291 1.86 -10.07 -8.43
N GLY A 292 0.78 -10.33 -7.66
CA GLY A 292 0.02 -9.33 -6.92
C GLY A 292 -0.80 -8.38 -7.80
N HIS A 293 -1.59 -7.53 -7.14
CA HIS A 293 -2.39 -6.50 -7.80
C HIS A 293 -1.81 -5.12 -7.51
N ARG A 294 -1.39 -4.39 -8.55
CA ARG A 294 -0.85 -3.03 -8.45
C ARG A 294 -1.27 -2.19 -9.63
N GLY A 295 -1.92 -1.08 -9.34
CA GLY A 295 -2.44 -0.16 -10.33
C GLY A 295 -3.74 0.49 -9.89
N ILE A 296 -4.29 1.33 -10.76
CA ILE A 296 -5.44 2.19 -10.48
C ILE A 296 -6.66 1.86 -11.34
N ASN A 297 -6.72 0.66 -11.89
CA ASN A 297 -7.75 0.26 -12.87
C ASN A 297 -8.22 -1.20 -12.67
N GLN A 298 -8.28 -1.65 -11.42
CA GLN A 298 -8.67 -3.01 -11.08
C GLN A 298 -10.19 -3.08 -10.83
N PRO A 299 -10.95 -3.87 -11.61
CA PRO A 299 -12.40 -4.01 -11.42
C PRO A 299 -12.69 -4.97 -10.27
N VAL A 300 -13.53 -4.52 -9.33
CA VAL A 300 -13.98 -5.29 -8.16
C VAL A 300 -15.50 -5.29 -8.12
N MET A 301 -16.10 -6.46 -7.87
CA MET A 301 -17.52 -6.60 -7.61
C MET A 301 -17.81 -6.44 -6.12
N ASP A 302 -18.59 -5.44 -5.73
CA ASP A 302 -19.24 -5.40 -4.43
C ASP A 302 -20.51 -6.28 -4.47
N LYS A 303 -20.44 -7.47 -3.87
CA LYS A 303 -21.56 -8.42 -3.79
C LYS A 303 -22.72 -7.91 -2.95
N THR A 304 -22.48 -6.97 -2.06
CA THR A 304 -23.53 -6.41 -1.19
C THR A 304 -24.45 -5.45 -1.94
N THR A 305 -23.94 -4.80 -2.97
CA THR A 305 -24.67 -3.84 -3.81
C THR A 305 -24.91 -4.34 -5.24
N GLY A 306 -24.16 -5.34 -5.70
CA GLY A 306 -24.16 -5.83 -7.08
C GLY A 306 -23.46 -4.89 -8.06
N LYS A 307 -22.69 -3.91 -7.58
CA LYS A 307 -21.99 -2.92 -8.40
C LYS A 307 -20.54 -3.34 -8.67
N VAL A 308 -20.04 -2.97 -9.84
CA VAL A 308 -18.62 -3.06 -10.18
C VAL A 308 -17.98 -1.69 -9.96
N GLU A 309 -16.89 -1.68 -9.24
CA GLU A 309 -16.09 -0.49 -8.96
C GLU A 309 -14.72 -0.64 -9.59
N ILE A 310 -14.17 0.47 -10.06
CA ILE A 310 -12.77 0.52 -10.49
C ILE A 310 -11.95 0.97 -9.28
N THR A 311 -10.92 0.19 -8.94
CA THR A 311 -10.19 0.38 -7.68
C THR A 311 -8.69 0.61 -7.90
N ALA A 312 -8.08 1.29 -6.93
CA ALA A 312 -6.64 1.37 -6.79
C ALA A 312 -6.16 0.24 -5.88
N GLN A 313 -5.13 -0.50 -6.29
CA GLN A 313 -4.61 -1.66 -5.55
C GLN A 313 -3.09 -1.65 -5.45
N ASN A 314 -2.58 -2.14 -4.33
CA ASN A 314 -1.17 -2.43 -4.10
C ASN A 314 -1.04 -3.52 -3.04
N HIS A 315 -1.15 -4.78 -3.45
CA HIS A 315 -0.95 -5.91 -2.53
C HIS A 315 -0.35 -7.13 -3.24
N GLY A 316 0.42 -7.91 -2.49
CA GLY A 316 1.03 -9.15 -2.95
C GLY A 316 0.48 -10.40 -2.26
N PHE A 317 -0.38 -10.21 -1.25
CA PHE A 317 -1.04 -11.28 -0.51
C PHE A 317 -2.56 -11.11 -0.55
N ALA A 318 -3.29 -12.19 -0.36
CA ALA A 318 -4.74 -12.19 -0.29
C ALA A 318 -5.24 -13.14 0.79
N VAL A 319 -6.49 -12.95 1.23
CA VAL A 319 -7.18 -13.84 2.18
C VAL A 319 -7.67 -15.08 1.45
N ASP A 320 -7.46 -16.26 2.04
CA ASP A 320 -7.98 -17.54 1.55
C ASP A 320 -9.32 -17.84 2.23
N ALA A 321 -10.40 -17.27 1.68
CA ALA A 321 -11.75 -17.47 2.17
C ALA A 321 -12.68 -17.92 1.04
N PRO A 322 -13.71 -18.73 1.31
CA PRO A 322 -14.64 -19.21 0.30
C PRO A 322 -15.53 -18.07 -0.23
N ILE A 323 -15.55 -17.94 -1.56
CA ILE A 323 -16.43 -16.98 -2.23
C ILE A 323 -17.82 -17.60 -2.35
N GLY A 324 -18.80 -17.04 -1.67
CA GLY A 324 -20.18 -17.58 -1.64
C GLY A 324 -21.08 -16.78 -0.73
N ASP A 325 -22.05 -17.46 -0.13
CA ASP A 325 -22.90 -16.92 0.92
C ASP A 325 -22.15 -16.84 2.26
N TYR A 326 -22.86 -16.41 3.30
CA TYR A 326 -22.31 -16.41 4.65
C TYR A 326 -21.90 -17.79 5.11
N VAL A 327 -20.71 -17.90 5.65
CA VAL A 327 -20.17 -19.10 6.29
C VAL A 327 -19.80 -18.81 7.74
N THR A 328 -19.79 -19.80 8.59
CA THR A 328 -19.22 -19.66 9.94
C THR A 328 -17.71 -19.44 9.81
N ALA A 329 -17.19 -18.39 10.42
CA ALA A 329 -15.76 -18.14 10.47
C ALA A 329 -15.01 -19.35 11.06
N PRO A 330 -13.82 -19.72 10.59
CA PRO A 330 -13.01 -20.79 11.19
C PRO A 330 -12.78 -20.58 12.68
N ASN A 331 -12.57 -19.33 13.12
CA ASN A 331 -12.71 -18.94 14.51
C ASN A 331 -14.19 -18.64 14.80
N ALA A 332 -14.93 -19.67 15.22
CA ALA A 332 -16.38 -19.64 15.38
C ALA A 332 -16.89 -18.60 16.43
N GLU A 333 -16.00 -18.08 17.27
CA GLU A 333 -16.28 -17.00 18.23
C GLU A 333 -16.85 -15.75 17.53
N PHE A 334 -16.42 -15.48 16.30
CA PHE A 334 -16.80 -14.27 15.55
C PHE A 334 -18.01 -14.46 14.63
N GLY A 335 -18.68 -15.63 14.69
CA GLY A 335 -19.94 -15.89 14.00
C GLY A 335 -19.79 -16.04 12.49
N GLN A 336 -20.72 -15.46 11.74
CA GLN A 336 -20.79 -15.61 10.29
C GLN A 336 -20.09 -14.47 9.54
N VAL A 337 -19.39 -14.82 8.47
CA VAL A 337 -18.66 -13.93 7.58
C VAL A 337 -18.95 -14.27 6.12
N MET A 338 -18.92 -13.26 5.26
CA MET A 338 -19.05 -13.41 3.81
C MET A 338 -17.90 -12.64 3.12
N VAL A 339 -17.40 -13.20 2.02
CA VAL A 339 -16.59 -12.45 1.06
C VAL A 339 -17.51 -11.45 0.38
N SER A 340 -17.35 -10.17 0.71
CA SER A 340 -18.20 -9.06 0.25
C SER A 340 -17.75 -8.49 -1.08
N HIS A 341 -16.43 -8.53 -1.36
CA HIS A 341 -15.85 -7.98 -2.58
C HIS A 341 -14.95 -9.01 -3.26
N VAL A 342 -15.00 -9.05 -4.59
CA VAL A 342 -14.27 -10.04 -5.40
C VAL A 342 -13.64 -9.36 -6.61
N GLY A 343 -12.35 -9.59 -6.85
CA GLY A 343 -11.63 -9.15 -8.04
C GLY A 343 -12.17 -9.86 -9.30
N LEU A 344 -12.55 -9.09 -10.30
CA LEU A 344 -13.15 -9.65 -11.52
C LEU A 344 -12.13 -10.24 -12.50
N ASN A 345 -10.83 -9.95 -12.30
CA ASN A 345 -9.79 -10.46 -13.17
C ASN A 345 -9.41 -11.93 -12.88
N ASP A 346 -9.51 -12.35 -11.62
CA ASP A 346 -8.98 -13.64 -11.15
C ASP A 346 -9.73 -14.25 -9.97
N ASN A 347 -10.82 -13.64 -9.54
CA ASN A 347 -11.65 -14.06 -8.41
C ASN A 347 -10.90 -14.06 -7.05
N VAL A 348 -9.95 -13.16 -6.86
CA VAL A 348 -9.30 -12.95 -5.57
C VAL A 348 -10.27 -12.28 -4.58
N VAL A 349 -10.16 -12.64 -3.30
CA VAL A 349 -10.94 -12.02 -2.21
C VAL A 349 -10.48 -10.58 -2.03
N GLU A 350 -11.39 -9.65 -2.24
CA GLU A 350 -11.14 -8.20 -2.18
C GLU A 350 -11.86 -7.52 -1.00
N GLY A 351 -12.54 -8.28 -0.15
CA GLY A 351 -13.14 -7.75 1.07
C GLY A 351 -14.00 -8.76 1.81
N LEU A 352 -14.17 -8.51 3.10
CA LEU A 352 -14.93 -9.33 4.02
C LEU A 352 -16.00 -8.48 4.71
N THR A 353 -17.15 -9.08 5.05
CA THR A 353 -18.16 -8.50 5.93
C THR A 353 -18.65 -9.53 6.93
N CYS A 354 -18.70 -9.14 8.20
CA CYS A 354 -19.21 -9.98 9.28
C CYS A 354 -20.70 -9.69 9.52
N LYS A 355 -21.43 -10.73 9.92
CA LYS A 355 -22.88 -10.62 10.20
C LYS A 355 -23.16 -10.36 11.67
N ASP A 356 -22.43 -11.05 12.54
CA ASP A 356 -22.72 -11.12 13.97
C ASP A 356 -21.87 -10.12 14.79
N ILE A 357 -20.85 -9.54 14.19
CA ILE A 357 -20.02 -8.47 14.76
C ILE A 357 -19.93 -7.29 13.79
N PRO A 358 -19.79 -6.03 14.29
CA PRO A 358 -19.76 -4.84 13.44
C PRO A 358 -18.38 -4.66 12.78
N ALA A 359 -18.05 -5.54 11.82
CA ALA A 359 -16.75 -5.52 11.18
C ALA A 359 -16.85 -5.77 9.67
N PHE A 360 -16.07 -5.00 8.89
CA PHE A 360 -15.86 -5.23 7.47
C PHE A 360 -14.48 -4.75 7.02
N SER A 361 -14.06 -5.17 5.84
CA SER A 361 -12.77 -4.77 5.27
C SER A 361 -12.78 -4.83 3.75
N VAL A 362 -11.81 -4.13 3.14
CA VAL A 362 -11.52 -4.21 1.71
C VAL A 362 -10.02 -4.35 1.47
N GLN A 363 -9.64 -5.06 0.41
CA GLN A 363 -8.25 -5.30 0.05
C GLN A 363 -7.64 -4.14 -0.73
N TYR A 364 -8.44 -3.42 -1.48
CA TYR A 364 -8.08 -2.26 -2.29
C TYR A 364 -8.10 -0.96 -1.47
N HIS A 365 -7.74 0.15 -2.11
CA HIS A 365 -7.52 1.45 -1.48
C HIS A 365 -8.64 2.46 -1.83
N PRO A 366 -9.73 2.56 -1.03
CA PRO A 366 -10.82 3.51 -1.28
C PRO A 366 -10.43 4.98 -1.04
N GLU A 367 -9.33 5.23 -0.32
CA GLU A 367 -8.76 6.57 -0.13
C GLU A 367 -8.14 7.14 -1.40
N ALA A 368 -7.66 6.30 -2.29
CA ALA A 368 -7.09 6.48 -3.63
C ALA A 368 -6.77 7.93 -4.02
N ALA A 369 -5.61 8.46 -3.58
CA ALA A 369 -5.15 9.80 -3.97
C ALA A 369 -4.86 9.87 -5.47
N ALA A 370 -4.23 8.83 -6.02
CA ALA A 370 -3.94 8.67 -7.44
C ALA A 370 -4.80 7.56 -8.03
N GLY A 371 -6.08 7.80 -8.25
CA GLY A 371 -6.93 6.77 -8.83
C GLY A 371 -8.42 7.10 -8.77
N PRO A 372 -9.27 6.14 -9.10
CA PRO A 372 -10.71 6.31 -9.06
C PRO A 372 -11.22 6.43 -7.61
N HIS A 373 -12.29 7.19 -7.43
CA HIS A 373 -12.93 7.43 -6.14
C HIS A 373 -14.26 6.68 -5.99
N ASP A 374 -14.51 5.68 -6.81
CA ASP A 374 -15.76 4.91 -6.88
C ASP A 374 -16.16 4.35 -5.51
N SER A 375 -15.19 3.91 -4.73
CA SER A 375 -15.39 3.26 -3.43
C SER A 375 -15.21 4.19 -2.21
N ALA A 376 -15.12 5.51 -2.42
CA ALA A 376 -14.97 6.46 -1.31
C ALA A 376 -16.14 6.41 -0.30
N TYR A 377 -17.32 5.90 -0.69
CA TYR A 377 -18.47 5.70 0.18
C TYR A 377 -18.23 4.68 1.31
N LEU A 378 -17.17 3.88 1.25
CA LEU A 378 -16.83 2.94 2.31
C LEU A 378 -16.45 3.63 3.63
N PHE A 379 -15.93 4.85 3.54
CA PHE A 379 -15.74 5.70 4.73
C PHE A 379 -17.08 6.10 5.36
N ASP A 380 -18.08 6.43 4.53
CA ASP A 380 -19.43 6.75 4.99
C ASP A 380 -20.09 5.50 5.60
N ARG A 381 -19.96 4.33 4.96
CA ARG A 381 -20.42 3.03 5.48
C ARG A 381 -19.86 2.74 6.89
N PHE A 382 -18.60 3.06 7.14
CA PHE A 382 -17.99 2.86 8.46
C PHE A 382 -18.57 3.83 9.51
N ILE A 383 -18.81 5.08 9.13
CA ILE A 383 -19.47 6.07 10.00
C ILE A 383 -20.88 5.59 10.36
N ASP A 384 -21.66 5.15 9.38
CA ASP A 384 -23.01 4.63 9.59
C ASP A 384 -22.98 3.41 10.54
N LEU A 385 -21.99 2.52 10.39
CA LEU A 385 -21.82 1.36 11.27
C LEU A 385 -21.53 1.78 12.71
N MET A 386 -20.69 2.81 12.93
CA MET A 386 -20.42 3.36 14.27
C MET A 386 -21.67 3.96 14.90
N VAL A 387 -22.42 4.77 14.16
CA VAL A 387 -23.66 5.39 14.63
C VAL A 387 -24.70 4.34 14.99
N ALA A 388 -24.92 3.36 14.11
CA ALA A 388 -25.87 2.27 14.36
C ALA A 388 -25.50 1.44 15.60
N THR A 389 -24.21 1.13 15.78
CA THR A 389 -23.73 0.36 16.93
C THR A 389 -23.90 1.13 18.24
N LYS A 390 -23.65 2.44 18.23
CA LYS A 390 -23.84 3.31 19.40
C LYS A 390 -25.31 3.38 19.81
N THR A 391 -26.21 3.63 18.85
CA THR A 391 -27.64 3.68 19.09
C THR A 391 -28.19 2.35 19.67
N ALA A 392 -27.69 1.22 19.16
CA ALA A 392 -28.08 -0.10 19.66
C ALA A 392 -27.61 -0.39 21.09
N LYS A 393 -26.50 0.22 21.54
CA LYS A 393 -26.02 0.08 22.93
C LYS A 393 -26.75 0.99 23.93
N GLU A 394 -27.36 2.08 23.45
CA GLU A 394 -28.10 3.05 24.26
C GLU A 394 -29.60 2.66 24.40
N ALA A 395 -30.11 1.76 23.55
CA ALA A 395 -31.48 1.24 23.55
C ALA A 395 -31.63 0.00 24.44
#